data_c0c73bda508f4efa91bc04893fa237aa
#
_entry.id   c0c73bda508f4efa91bc04893fa237aa
#
_cell.length_a   1.000
_cell.length_b   1.000
_cell.length_c   1.000
_cell.angle_alpha   90.00
_cell.angle_beta   90.00
_cell.angle_gamma   90.00
#
_symmetry.space_group_name_H-M   'P 1'
#
loop_
_entity.id
_entity.type
_entity.pdbx_description
1 polymer ?
#
loop_
_entity_poly.entity_id
_entity_poly.type
_entity_poly.pdbx_seq_one_letter_code
_entity_poly.pdbx_strand_id
1 'polypeptide(L)'
;IEASGFKASAHIEWVRHQQPEAAWSQKLCLNPGEAVVVMGRKRFAGRRCVSFAVNIFSESLVGQKMDQGFEGSIFHYLEENWNISPQYAITRIHAMNKELPWDAMANEILQEPAIMLEQLHYDQNYYPVFLSRNYVQTDFVALQLIQKRVD
;
A
#
# COMPACT_ATOMS: atom_id res chain seq x y z
N ILE A 1 -1.71 11.08 12.04
CA ILE A 1 -1.63 12.42 11.44
C ILE A 1 -2.47 13.41 12.25
N GLU A 2 -3.73 13.10 12.54
CA GLU A 2 -4.62 14.00 13.28
C GLU A 2 -4.17 14.23 14.73
N ALA A 3 -3.55 13.24 15.35
CA ALA A 3 -2.94 13.37 16.67
C ALA A 3 -1.85 14.46 16.73
N SER A 4 -1.27 14.81 15.57
CA SER A 4 -0.28 15.89 15.45
C SER A 4 -0.91 17.29 15.23
N GLY A 5 -2.26 17.39 15.27
CA GLY A 5 -2.99 18.65 15.08
C GLY A 5 -3.18 19.07 13.63
N PHE A 6 -2.87 18.20 12.66
CA PHE A 6 -3.06 18.47 11.24
C PHE A 6 -4.26 17.72 10.70
N LYS A 7 -4.97 18.33 9.75
CA LYS A 7 -6.05 17.67 9.03
C LYS A 7 -5.47 16.58 8.12
N ALA A 8 -5.91 15.34 8.31
CA ALA A 8 -5.52 14.22 7.46
C ALA A 8 -6.38 14.16 6.19
N SER A 9 -5.74 13.87 5.07
CA SER A 9 -6.43 13.57 3.82
C SER A 9 -5.66 12.53 3.00
N ALA A 10 -6.38 11.80 2.14
CA ALA A 10 -5.81 10.82 1.26
C ALA A 10 -6.40 10.97 -0.14
N HIS A 11 -5.56 10.84 -1.16
CA HIS A 11 -5.96 11.00 -2.56
C HIS A 11 -5.40 9.87 -3.40
N ILE A 12 -6.21 9.35 -4.31
CA ILE A 12 -5.75 8.44 -5.36
C ILE A 12 -5.19 9.30 -6.48
N GLU A 13 -3.92 9.10 -6.79
CA GLU A 13 -3.22 9.85 -7.84
C GLU A 13 -3.43 9.20 -9.21
N TRP A 14 -3.40 7.87 -9.25
CA TRP A 14 -3.56 7.11 -10.48
C TRP A 14 -3.94 5.67 -10.20
N VAL A 15 -4.57 5.05 -11.20
CA VAL A 15 -4.86 3.61 -11.28
C VAL A 15 -4.40 3.14 -12.65
N ARG A 16 -3.67 2.03 -12.70
CA ARG A 16 -3.12 1.45 -13.93
C ARG A 16 -3.40 -0.04 -13.99
N HIS A 17 -3.73 -0.52 -15.19
CA HIS A 17 -3.81 -1.93 -15.51
C HIS A 17 -2.54 -2.32 -16.28
N GLN A 18 -1.83 -3.32 -15.81
CA GLN A 18 -0.55 -3.70 -16.40
C GLN A 18 -0.21 -5.17 -16.16
N GLN A 19 0.77 -5.67 -16.89
CA GLN A 19 1.36 -6.96 -16.58
C GLN A 19 2.20 -6.86 -15.30
N PRO A 20 2.17 -7.90 -14.45
CA PRO A 20 2.89 -7.87 -13.19
C PRO A 20 4.40 -8.03 -13.38
N GLU A 21 5.16 -7.44 -12.47
CA GLU A 21 6.55 -7.85 -12.26
C GLU A 21 6.58 -9.30 -11.73
N ALA A 22 7.66 -10.02 -12.01
CA ALA A 22 7.81 -11.41 -11.58
C ALA A 22 7.64 -11.61 -10.07
N ALA A 23 8.18 -10.69 -9.27
CA ALA A 23 8.04 -10.73 -7.82
C ALA A 23 6.59 -10.58 -7.35
N TRP A 24 5.79 -9.76 -8.03
CA TRP A 24 4.37 -9.60 -7.70
C TRP A 24 3.56 -10.84 -8.03
N SER A 25 3.82 -11.45 -9.20
CA SER A 25 3.17 -12.70 -9.61
C SER A 25 3.39 -13.81 -8.60
N GLN A 26 4.61 -13.93 -8.09
CA GLN A 26 4.95 -14.94 -7.10
C GLN A 26 4.26 -14.67 -5.76
N LYS A 27 4.33 -13.43 -5.25
CA LYS A 27 3.76 -13.07 -3.94
C LYS A 27 2.24 -13.16 -3.93
N LEU A 28 1.59 -12.75 -5.02
CA LEU A 28 0.13 -12.76 -5.15
C LEU A 28 -0.42 -14.08 -5.70
N CYS A 29 0.44 -15.07 -5.98
CA CYS A 29 0.06 -16.38 -6.53
C CYS A 29 -0.79 -16.21 -7.82
N LEU A 30 -0.35 -15.34 -8.72
CA LEU A 30 -1.06 -15.08 -9.96
C LEU A 30 -0.90 -16.25 -10.95
N ASN A 31 -1.94 -16.46 -11.76
CA ASN A 31 -1.87 -17.37 -12.89
C ASN A 31 -1.03 -16.77 -14.03
N PRO A 32 -0.42 -17.61 -14.90
CA PRO A 32 0.29 -17.09 -16.07
C PRO A 32 -0.60 -16.19 -16.93
N GLY A 33 -0.08 -15.01 -17.30
CA GLY A 33 -0.80 -14.03 -18.10
C GLY A 33 -1.81 -13.16 -17.36
N GLU A 34 -2.02 -13.39 -16.06
CA GLU A 34 -2.91 -12.59 -15.25
C GLU A 34 -2.35 -11.17 -15.03
N ALA A 35 -3.15 -10.16 -15.34
CA ALA A 35 -2.78 -8.77 -15.16
C ALA A 35 -3.00 -8.31 -13.71
N VAL A 36 -2.44 -7.16 -13.37
CA VAL A 36 -2.63 -6.50 -12.08
C VAL A 36 -3.20 -5.10 -12.25
N VAL A 37 -3.88 -4.66 -11.22
CA VAL A 37 -4.29 -3.26 -11.05
C VAL A 37 -3.36 -2.64 -10.02
N VAL A 38 -2.71 -1.55 -10.39
CA VAL A 38 -1.76 -0.83 -9.54
C VAL A 38 -2.32 0.55 -9.24
N MET A 39 -2.36 0.90 -7.97
CA MET A 39 -2.94 2.15 -7.50
C MET A 39 -1.91 2.94 -6.70
N GLY A 40 -1.69 4.20 -7.06
CA GLY A 40 -0.87 5.13 -6.30
C GLY A 40 -1.73 6.06 -5.46
N ARG A 41 -1.41 6.19 -4.18
CA ARG A 41 -2.14 7.03 -3.22
C ARG A 41 -1.18 7.92 -2.44
N LYS A 42 -1.58 9.17 -2.23
CA LYS A 42 -0.88 10.11 -1.34
C LYS A 42 -1.69 10.36 -0.08
N ARG A 43 -0.98 10.52 1.03
CA ARG A 43 -1.57 11.00 2.28
C ARG A 43 -0.91 12.31 2.68
N PHE A 44 -1.73 13.22 3.15
CA PHE A 44 -1.32 14.56 3.54
C PHE A 44 -1.61 14.84 5.01
N ALA A 45 -0.73 15.62 5.62
CA ALA A 45 -0.99 16.31 6.87
C ALA A 45 -1.04 17.81 6.53
N GLY A 46 -2.24 18.36 6.49
CA GLY A 46 -2.45 19.68 5.92
C GLY A 46 -2.03 19.71 4.45
N ARG A 47 -1.03 20.53 4.12
CA ARG A 47 -0.50 20.68 2.75
C ARG A 47 0.70 19.77 2.45
N ARG A 48 1.26 19.12 3.45
CA ARG A 48 2.45 18.32 3.30
C ARG A 48 2.09 16.86 2.99
N CYS A 49 2.67 16.31 1.92
CA CYS A 49 2.62 14.88 1.66
C CYS A 49 3.54 14.15 2.66
N VAL A 50 2.97 13.27 3.46
CA VAL A 50 3.69 12.55 4.52
C VAL A 50 3.83 11.07 4.24
N SER A 51 3.05 10.52 3.33
CA SER A 51 3.24 9.17 2.85
C SER A 51 2.68 8.99 1.44
N PHE A 52 3.28 8.03 0.75
CA PHE A 52 2.85 7.58 -0.55
C PHE A 52 2.73 6.06 -0.53
N ALA A 53 1.66 5.54 -1.08
CA ALA A 53 1.42 4.09 -1.14
C ALA A 53 1.19 3.64 -2.57
N VAL A 54 1.78 2.50 -2.92
CA VAL A 54 1.48 1.77 -4.15
C VAL A 54 0.80 0.47 -3.73
N ASN A 55 -0.43 0.25 -4.20
CA ASN A 55 -1.20 -0.96 -3.92
C ASN A 55 -1.35 -1.76 -5.21
N ILE A 56 -1.11 -3.06 -5.13
CA ILE A 56 -1.09 -3.97 -6.27
C ILE A 56 -2.08 -5.10 -6.02
N PHE A 57 -3.06 -5.23 -6.90
CA PHE A 57 -4.12 -6.23 -6.84
C PHE A 57 -4.12 -7.11 -8.07
N SER A 58 -4.57 -8.36 -7.93
CA SER A 58 -4.95 -9.15 -9.09
C SER A 58 -6.12 -8.50 -9.82
N GLU A 59 -6.03 -8.32 -11.13
CA GLU A 59 -7.13 -7.78 -11.92
C GLU A 59 -8.36 -8.69 -11.88
N SER A 60 -8.18 -10.00 -11.80
CA SER A 60 -9.29 -10.95 -11.69
C SER A 60 -10.05 -10.79 -10.37
N LEU A 61 -9.41 -10.27 -9.33
CA LEU A 61 -10.05 -10.03 -8.04
C LEU A 61 -10.88 -8.74 -8.03
N VAL A 62 -10.30 -7.63 -8.47
CA VAL A 62 -10.91 -6.31 -8.33
C VAL A 62 -11.53 -5.75 -9.61
N GLY A 63 -11.10 -6.25 -10.76
CA GLY A 63 -11.60 -5.84 -12.06
C GLY A 63 -11.49 -4.34 -12.31
N GLN A 64 -12.38 -3.82 -13.16
CA GLN A 64 -12.40 -2.40 -13.53
C GLN A 64 -13.07 -1.50 -12.48
N LYS A 65 -13.71 -2.08 -11.48
CA LYS A 65 -14.38 -1.31 -10.43
C LYS A 65 -13.40 -0.42 -9.66
N MET A 66 -12.15 -0.84 -9.55
CA MET A 66 -11.09 -0.07 -8.89
C MET A 66 -10.80 1.26 -9.60
N ASP A 67 -11.09 1.39 -10.89
CA ASP A 67 -10.86 2.62 -11.67
C ASP A 67 -11.73 3.79 -11.17
N GLN A 68 -12.85 3.51 -10.52
CA GLN A 68 -13.74 4.53 -9.97
C GLN A 68 -13.16 5.18 -8.71
N GLY A 69 -12.16 4.54 -8.10
CA GLY A 69 -11.56 4.99 -6.86
C GLY A 69 -12.47 4.85 -5.66
N PHE A 70 -12.02 5.34 -4.52
CA PHE A 70 -12.76 5.33 -3.27
C PHE A 70 -12.19 6.38 -2.32
N GLU A 71 -12.96 6.72 -1.31
CA GLU A 71 -12.50 7.54 -0.18
C GLU A 71 -12.35 6.67 1.06
N GLY A 72 -11.42 7.03 1.93
CA GLY A 72 -11.23 6.36 3.21
C GLY A 72 -10.32 5.12 3.15
N SER A 73 -10.68 4.11 3.93
CA SER A 73 -9.86 2.91 4.11
C SER A 73 -9.99 1.93 2.95
N ILE A 74 -8.85 1.48 2.43
CA ILE A 74 -8.82 0.41 1.43
C ILE A 74 -9.41 -0.91 1.97
N PHE A 75 -9.22 -1.19 3.25
CA PHE A 75 -9.77 -2.41 3.89
C PHE A 75 -11.30 -2.39 3.88
N HIS A 76 -11.87 -1.27 4.25
CA HIS A 76 -13.31 -1.07 4.23
C HIS A 76 -13.89 -1.17 2.82
N TYR A 77 -13.20 -0.59 1.86
CA TYR A 77 -13.58 -0.65 0.45
C TYR A 77 -13.57 -2.09 -0.10
N LEU A 78 -12.54 -2.87 0.24
CA LEU A 78 -12.46 -4.29 -0.15
C LEU A 78 -13.57 -5.11 0.48
N GLU A 79 -13.88 -4.86 1.74
CA GLU A 79 -14.93 -5.58 2.46
C GLU A 79 -16.32 -5.28 1.89
N GLU A 80 -16.64 -4.01 1.64
CA GLU A 80 -17.92 -3.61 1.09
C GLU A 80 -18.17 -4.10 -0.33
N ASN A 81 -17.14 -4.11 -1.19
CA ASN A 81 -17.31 -4.36 -2.61
C ASN A 81 -17.08 -5.81 -3.02
N TRP A 82 -16.24 -6.56 -2.31
CA TRP A 82 -15.89 -7.93 -2.65
C TRP A 82 -16.00 -8.92 -1.49
N ASN A 83 -16.48 -8.47 -0.34
CA ASN A 83 -16.53 -9.28 0.88
C ASN A 83 -15.17 -9.90 1.23
N ILE A 84 -14.10 -9.15 0.97
CA ILE A 84 -12.73 -9.52 1.30
C ILE A 84 -12.35 -8.79 2.58
N SER A 85 -11.99 -9.55 3.61
CA SER A 85 -11.58 -9.02 4.91
C SER A 85 -10.11 -9.38 5.16
N PRO A 86 -9.16 -8.48 4.84
CA PRO A 86 -7.76 -8.71 5.16
C PRO A 86 -7.58 -8.85 6.68
N GLN A 87 -7.00 -9.97 7.12
CA GLN A 87 -6.89 -10.30 8.53
C GLN A 87 -5.49 -10.06 9.09
N TYR A 88 -4.46 -10.29 8.28
CA TYR A 88 -3.08 -10.05 8.69
C TYR A 88 -2.21 -9.73 7.49
N ALA A 89 -1.04 -9.22 7.78
CA ALA A 89 -0.04 -8.92 6.77
C ALA A 89 1.35 -9.37 7.22
N ILE A 90 2.15 -9.78 6.25
CA ILE A 90 3.58 -9.92 6.46
C ILE A 90 4.21 -8.60 6.03
N THR A 91 4.87 -7.93 6.95
CA THR A 91 5.47 -6.62 6.73
C THR A 91 6.98 -6.71 6.75
N ARG A 92 7.62 -6.21 5.70
CA ARG A 92 9.05 -6.00 5.64
C ARG A 92 9.33 -4.51 5.68
N ILE A 93 10.29 -4.11 6.51
CA ILE A 93 10.64 -2.70 6.73
C ILE A 93 12.01 -2.45 6.10
N HIS A 94 12.07 -1.48 5.18
CA HIS A 94 13.29 -1.11 4.49
C HIS A 94 13.56 0.38 4.68
N ALA A 95 14.84 0.74 4.89
CA ALA A 95 15.26 2.12 4.75
C ALA A 95 15.10 2.55 3.29
N MET A 96 14.52 3.72 3.06
CA MET A 96 14.42 4.25 1.71
C MET A 96 15.80 4.70 1.22
N ASN A 97 16.18 4.24 0.03
CA ASN A 97 17.45 4.58 -0.60
C ASN A 97 17.17 5.07 -2.01
N LYS A 98 17.61 6.30 -2.33
CA LYS A 98 17.41 6.93 -3.64
C LYS A 98 18.11 6.20 -4.79
N GLU A 99 19.12 5.40 -4.51
CA GLU A 99 19.85 4.60 -5.51
C GLU A 99 19.09 3.33 -5.90
N LEU A 100 18.14 2.88 -5.09
CA LEU A 100 17.32 1.72 -5.41
C LEU A 100 16.16 2.15 -6.32
N PRO A 101 15.80 1.31 -7.31
CA PRO A 101 14.71 1.62 -8.24
C PRO A 101 13.34 1.37 -7.59
N TRP A 102 13.07 2.05 -6.49
CA TRP A 102 11.73 2.09 -5.89
C TRP A 102 10.80 2.89 -6.81
N ASP A 103 9.58 3.09 -6.40
CA ASP A 103 8.65 3.91 -7.16
C ASP A 103 9.17 5.36 -7.31
N ALA A 104 9.34 5.81 -8.53
CA ALA A 104 9.92 7.12 -8.84
C ALA A 104 9.17 8.27 -8.15
N MET A 105 7.83 8.15 -8.07
CA MET A 105 6.99 9.16 -7.42
C MET A 105 7.29 9.28 -5.92
N ALA A 106 7.65 8.19 -5.24
CA ALA A 106 8.06 8.25 -3.84
C ALA A 106 9.33 9.09 -3.68
N ASN A 107 10.29 8.92 -4.57
CA ASN A 107 11.54 9.68 -4.56
C ASN A 107 11.34 11.18 -4.84
N GLU A 108 10.33 11.54 -5.64
CA GLU A 108 10.01 12.93 -5.94
C GLU A 108 9.27 13.64 -4.80
N ILE A 109 8.41 12.91 -4.08
CA ILE A 109 7.49 13.48 -3.09
C ILE A 109 8.11 13.49 -1.69
N LEU A 110 8.78 12.41 -1.33
CA LEU A 110 9.29 12.20 0.01
C LEU A 110 10.76 12.59 0.10
N GLN A 111 11.07 13.31 1.16
CA GLN A 111 12.44 13.63 1.52
C GLN A 111 12.97 12.59 2.49
N GLU A 112 14.29 12.42 2.52
CA GLU A 112 14.91 11.59 3.55
C GLU A 112 14.93 12.33 4.91
N PRO A 113 14.84 11.61 6.03
CA PRO A 113 14.71 10.15 6.13
C PRO A 113 13.28 9.65 5.91
N ALA A 114 13.19 8.51 5.22
CA ALA A 114 11.94 7.82 4.98
C ALA A 114 12.16 6.31 5.03
N ILE A 115 11.11 5.56 5.29
CA ILE A 115 11.11 4.10 5.25
C ILE A 115 10.06 3.59 4.26
N MET A 116 10.28 2.40 3.76
CA MET A 116 9.32 1.67 2.95
C MET A 116 8.85 0.43 3.70
N LEU A 117 7.54 0.31 3.84
CA LEU A 117 6.89 -0.88 4.37
C LEU A 117 6.33 -1.69 3.20
N GLU A 118 6.91 -2.84 2.91
CA GLU A 118 6.31 -3.78 1.98
C GLU A 118 5.41 -4.72 2.75
N GLN A 119 4.12 -4.76 2.40
CA GLN A 119 3.12 -5.54 3.11
C GLN A 119 2.36 -6.43 2.15
N LEU A 120 2.42 -7.74 2.38
CA LEU A 120 1.57 -8.71 1.70
C LEU A 120 0.40 -9.03 2.62
N HIS A 121 -0.80 -8.64 2.20
CA HIS A 121 -2.03 -8.79 2.97
C HIS A 121 -2.76 -10.08 2.60
N TYR A 122 -3.25 -10.78 3.62
CA TYR A 122 -3.97 -12.05 3.49
C TYR A 122 -5.40 -11.92 4.01
N ASP A 123 -6.33 -12.60 3.35
CA ASP A 123 -7.73 -12.65 3.75
C ASP A 123 -8.01 -13.62 4.91
N GLN A 124 -9.30 -13.78 5.23
CA GLN A 124 -9.78 -14.70 6.27
C GLN A 124 -9.50 -16.17 5.98
N ASN A 125 -9.17 -16.52 4.74
CA ASN A 125 -8.83 -17.88 4.30
C ASN A 125 -7.34 -18.08 4.05
N TYR A 126 -6.50 -17.12 4.47
CA TYR A 126 -5.05 -17.14 4.29
C TYR A 126 -4.59 -17.06 2.82
N TYR A 127 -5.42 -16.49 1.95
CA TYR A 127 -5.02 -16.21 0.56
C TYR A 127 -4.44 -14.79 0.47
N PRO A 128 -3.39 -14.60 -0.34
CA PRO A 128 -2.86 -13.27 -0.57
C PRO A 128 -3.87 -12.43 -1.35
N VAL A 129 -4.17 -11.24 -0.84
CA VAL A 129 -5.17 -10.33 -1.42
C VAL A 129 -4.52 -9.23 -2.23
N PHE A 130 -3.61 -8.52 -1.60
CA PHE A 130 -2.88 -7.44 -2.27
C PHE A 130 -1.51 -7.21 -1.63
N LEU A 131 -0.64 -6.67 -2.44
CA LEU A 131 0.70 -6.23 -2.05
C LEU A 131 0.69 -4.71 -1.96
N SER A 132 1.26 -4.15 -0.91
CA SER A 132 1.43 -2.70 -0.79
C SER A 132 2.87 -2.33 -0.49
N ARG A 133 3.30 -1.19 -1.01
CA ARG A 133 4.51 -0.48 -0.63
C ARG A 133 4.12 0.87 -0.09
N ASN A 134 4.33 1.07 1.20
CA ASN A 134 4.01 2.31 1.88
C ASN A 134 5.31 3.03 2.20
N TYR A 135 5.50 4.19 1.59
CA TYR A 135 6.65 5.06 1.82
C TYR A 135 6.26 6.11 2.84
N VAL A 136 6.92 6.12 3.98
CA VAL A 136 6.56 6.94 5.14
C VAL A 136 7.72 7.85 5.50
N GLN A 137 7.41 9.14 5.65
CA GLN A 137 8.35 10.15 6.10
C GLN A 137 8.43 10.12 7.62
N THR A 138 9.56 9.67 8.15
CA THR A 138 9.71 9.37 9.59
C THR A 138 9.96 10.59 10.46
N ASP A 139 10.31 11.73 9.90
CA ASP A 139 10.39 13.00 10.64
C ASP A 139 9.01 13.52 11.05
N PHE A 140 7.94 13.06 10.39
CA PHE A 140 6.56 13.46 10.65
C PHE A 140 5.74 12.37 11.31
N VAL A 141 5.93 11.11 10.92
CA VAL A 141 5.17 9.96 11.43
C VAL A 141 6.13 8.94 12.01
N ALA A 142 5.99 8.64 13.30
CA ALA A 142 6.71 7.55 13.94
C ALA A 142 5.93 6.25 13.82
N LEU A 143 6.63 5.16 13.52
CA LEU A 143 6.07 3.81 13.56
C LEU A 143 6.38 3.18 14.90
N GLN A 144 5.37 2.61 15.52
CA GLN A 144 5.49 1.97 16.82
C GLN A 144 5.06 0.51 16.73
N LEU A 145 5.88 -0.37 17.26
CA LEU A 145 5.57 -1.79 17.42
C LEU A 145 5.48 -2.12 18.89
N ILE A 146 4.47 -2.90 19.25
CA ILE A 146 4.33 -3.45 20.59
C ILE A 146 4.68 -4.93 20.52
N GLN A 147 5.71 -5.32 21.25
CA GLN A 147 6.14 -6.70 21.32
C GLN A 147 5.77 -7.27 22.68
N LYS A 148 5.09 -8.41 22.68
CA LYS A 148 4.76 -9.16 23.90
C LYS A 148 5.64 -10.40 23.96
N ARG A 149 6.31 -10.58 25.08
CA ARG A 149 7.04 -11.82 25.34
C ARG A 149 6.06 -12.98 25.51
N VAL A 150 6.32 -14.05 24.79
CA VAL A 150 5.59 -15.32 24.89
C VAL A 150 6.59 -16.37 25.37
N ASP A 151 6.40 -16.88 26.54
CA ASP A 151 7.27 -17.94 27.14
C ASP A 151 6.86 -19.33 26.65
#